data_c36bffcf8c9c27be3d1b17538a8e318d
#
_entry.id   c36bffcf8c9c27be3d1b17538a8e318d
#
_cell.length_a   1.000
_cell.length_b   1.000
_cell.length_c   1.000
_cell.angle_alpha   90.00
_cell.angle_beta   90.00
_cell.angle_gamma   90.00
#
_symmetry.space_group_name_H-M   'P 1'
#
loop_
_entity.id
_entity.type
_entity.pdbx_description
1 polymer ?
#
loop_
_entity_poly.entity_id
_entity_poly.type
_entity_poly.pdbx_seq_one_letter_code
_entity_poly.pdbx_strand_id
1 'polypeptide(L)'
;MNIGSAPVTLGQLTKGIVTHGFDDLPVFGMTLDSRKVRDGDLFLAISGQAVDGRDFINQAYERGAVAVLAETPVKTENDSRTVVAIDELSKYAGLIANRFYNYPSKHIRVVGVTGTNGKTTCCHILAQALNELGSCASVIGTIGNGVLGALRDNSLTTPDVLSVHQELSKNLSEEADVVCMEVSSHALDQNRVDGVLFDVAVFTNLSQDHLDYHHDMTSYGKAKSKLFQIKSLSSCVINIDDVFGCQLSQLIEPELLWTYGVSEQARVRQLLAKVERNHIRIDCRVNGAVVEIKAPLAGAFNVSNVLAVFTTLMAMGYSSNKAVESLLATRPVPGRMELIDVLGKPLVVIDFAHTPDALDNVLKNCRGLTQGKVWVVFGCGGDRDKGKRPQMGAVASQLADHAIITNDNPRHEKPELIAADICAGMNGRQQVCLDRKQAIAQALKNAGKDDLILIAGKGHETDQDFGSYKQSFSDRAVVAELFELRQ
;
A
#
# COMPACT_ATOMS: atom_id res chain seq x y z
N MET A 1 9.97 1.29 23.96
CA MET A 1 11.02 0.78 24.88
C MET A 1 10.52 -0.55 25.40
N ASN A 2 11.25 -1.63 25.16
CA ASN A 2 10.96 -2.92 25.78
C ASN A 2 11.22 -2.80 27.28
N ILE A 3 10.18 -2.64 28.06
CA ILE A 3 10.28 -2.54 29.52
C ILE A 3 10.52 -3.97 30.05
N GLY A 4 11.80 -4.29 30.38
CA GLY A 4 12.16 -5.49 31.15
C GLY A 4 13.02 -6.55 30.47
N SER A 5 13.41 -6.46 29.21
CA SER A 5 14.40 -7.36 28.62
C SER A 5 15.82 -6.76 28.67
N ALA A 6 16.84 -7.58 28.93
CA ALA A 6 18.23 -7.13 28.77
C ALA A 6 18.48 -6.57 27.39
N PRO A 7 19.34 -5.53 27.23
CA PRO A 7 19.64 -4.96 25.93
C PRO A 7 20.24 -6.05 25.02
N VAL A 8 19.84 -6.02 23.74
CA VAL A 8 20.39 -6.94 22.73
C VAL A 8 21.84 -6.51 22.45
N THR A 9 22.77 -7.46 22.39
CA THR A 9 24.18 -7.13 22.12
C THR A 9 24.51 -7.15 20.62
N LEU A 10 25.55 -6.41 20.21
CA LEU A 10 25.99 -6.37 18.82
C LEU A 10 26.36 -7.76 18.30
N GLY A 11 26.99 -8.61 19.13
CA GLY A 11 27.30 -9.98 18.79
C GLY A 11 26.06 -10.85 18.54
N GLN A 12 24.99 -10.64 19.32
CA GLN A 12 23.71 -11.33 19.05
C GLN A 12 23.11 -10.93 17.72
N LEU A 13 23.18 -9.64 17.36
CA LEU A 13 22.65 -9.10 16.10
C LEU A 13 23.44 -9.62 14.88
N THR A 14 24.76 -9.70 14.99
CA THR A 14 25.67 -10.04 13.87
C THR A 14 26.10 -11.52 13.86
N LYS A 15 25.59 -12.34 14.77
CA LYS A 15 25.93 -13.78 14.88
C LYS A 15 25.79 -14.51 13.54
N GLY A 16 26.89 -15.13 13.07
CA GLY A 16 26.93 -15.87 11.81
C GLY A 16 26.91 -14.98 10.54
N ILE A 17 27.03 -13.67 10.69
CA ILE A 17 27.17 -12.72 9.58
C ILE A 17 28.63 -12.25 9.47
N VAL A 18 29.19 -11.77 10.59
CA VAL A 18 30.55 -11.26 10.68
C VAL A 18 31.10 -11.52 12.08
N THR A 19 32.42 -11.69 12.20
CA THR A 19 33.11 -11.78 13.47
C THR A 19 33.84 -10.44 13.76
N HIS A 20 33.68 -9.93 14.98
CA HIS A 20 34.28 -8.69 15.46
C HIS A 20 34.59 -8.77 16.96
N GLY A 21 35.33 -7.81 17.50
CA GLY A 21 35.74 -7.78 18.92
C GLY A 21 34.76 -7.03 19.84
N PHE A 22 33.52 -6.79 19.44
CA PHE A 22 32.54 -5.95 20.16
C PHE A 22 31.25 -6.71 20.50
N ASP A 23 31.38 -8.01 20.78
CA ASP A 23 30.22 -8.90 20.96
C ASP A 23 29.29 -8.49 22.11
N ASP A 24 29.84 -7.98 23.20
CA ASP A 24 29.09 -7.59 24.40
C ASP A 24 28.53 -6.15 24.36
N LEU A 25 28.75 -5.42 23.26
CA LEU A 25 28.31 -4.03 23.14
C LEU A 25 26.77 -3.95 23.12
N PRO A 26 26.12 -3.28 24.10
CA PRO A 26 24.67 -3.18 24.15
C PRO A 26 24.14 -2.21 23.09
N VAL A 27 23.04 -2.61 22.44
CA VAL A 27 22.30 -1.82 21.42
C VAL A 27 20.89 -1.56 21.94
N PHE A 28 20.48 -0.28 21.95
CA PHE A 28 19.20 0.15 22.48
C PHE A 28 18.17 0.53 21.43
N GLY A 29 18.61 0.83 20.22
CA GLY A 29 17.80 1.16 19.05
C GLY A 29 18.54 0.90 17.76
N MET A 30 17.82 1.03 16.63
CA MET A 30 18.41 0.86 15.31
C MET A 30 17.79 1.86 14.32
N THR A 31 18.61 2.38 13.40
CA THR A 31 18.13 3.28 12.35
C THR A 31 18.98 3.21 11.08
N LEU A 32 18.32 3.47 9.93
CA LEU A 32 18.93 3.72 8.61
C LEU A 32 19.12 5.22 8.34
N ASP A 33 18.57 6.10 9.19
CA ASP A 33 18.62 7.55 9.00
C ASP A 33 19.48 8.18 10.09
N SER A 34 20.67 8.67 9.70
CA SER A 34 21.65 9.29 10.61
C SER A 34 21.05 10.48 11.41
N ARG A 35 20.03 11.15 10.87
CA ARG A 35 19.33 12.26 11.53
C ARG A 35 18.44 11.82 12.68
N LYS A 36 18.03 10.54 12.70
CA LYS A 36 17.16 9.92 13.71
C LYS A 36 17.91 9.14 14.78
N VAL A 37 19.23 9.05 14.67
CA VAL A 37 20.09 8.40 15.66
C VAL A 37 19.92 9.03 17.03
N ARG A 38 19.82 8.20 18.06
CA ARG A 38 19.76 8.53 19.50
C ARG A 38 20.90 7.84 20.21
N ASP A 39 21.20 8.27 21.44
CA ASP A 39 22.24 7.66 22.26
C ASP A 39 22.02 6.15 22.42
N GLY A 40 23.05 5.36 22.10
CA GLY A 40 23.01 3.91 22.17
C GLY A 40 22.42 3.20 20.98
N ASP A 41 22.04 3.92 19.91
CA ASP A 41 21.53 3.31 18.68
C ASP A 41 22.64 2.67 17.83
N LEU A 42 22.28 1.62 17.11
CA LEU A 42 23.03 1.04 16.02
C LEU A 42 22.62 1.71 14.70
N PHE A 43 23.57 2.31 13.99
CA PHE A 43 23.34 2.85 12.67
C PHE A 43 23.71 1.84 11.59
N LEU A 44 22.81 1.57 10.63
CA LEU A 44 23.07 0.74 9.46
C LEU A 44 23.36 1.64 8.25
N ALA A 45 24.63 1.72 7.88
CA ALA A 45 25.13 2.52 6.76
C ALA A 45 25.10 1.71 5.45
N ILE A 46 23.93 1.61 4.83
CA ILE A 46 23.69 0.87 3.59
C ILE A 46 23.83 1.83 2.40
N SER A 47 24.43 1.34 1.31
CA SER A 47 24.47 2.05 0.03
C SER A 47 23.10 2.06 -0.62
N GLY A 48 22.44 3.21 -0.65
CA GLY A 48 21.13 3.40 -1.29
C GLY A 48 21.25 3.92 -2.73
N GLN A 49 20.17 3.84 -3.49
CA GLN A 49 20.12 4.33 -4.88
C GLN A 49 20.23 5.86 -5.00
N ALA A 50 19.65 6.61 -4.07
CA ALA A 50 19.63 8.07 -4.09
C ALA A 50 20.66 8.69 -3.13
N VAL A 51 20.97 7.99 -2.04
CA VAL A 51 21.85 8.48 -0.96
C VAL A 51 22.65 7.31 -0.44
N ASP A 52 23.96 7.50 -0.27
CA ASP A 52 24.85 6.50 0.31
C ASP A 52 24.91 6.70 1.84
N GLY A 53 24.39 5.73 2.60
CA GLY A 53 24.39 5.78 4.07
C GLY A 53 25.78 5.87 4.68
N ARG A 54 26.83 5.41 3.97
CA ARG A 54 28.22 5.44 4.43
C ARG A 54 28.78 6.86 4.56
N ASP A 55 28.24 7.81 3.81
CA ASP A 55 28.65 9.23 3.89
C ASP A 55 28.24 9.89 5.21
N PHE A 56 27.33 9.25 5.98
CA PHE A 56 26.76 9.80 7.22
C PHE A 56 27.25 9.11 8.49
N ILE A 57 28.29 8.28 8.41
CA ILE A 57 28.84 7.56 9.58
C ILE A 57 29.28 8.56 10.68
N ASN A 58 29.98 9.62 10.31
CA ASN A 58 30.41 10.64 11.28
C ASN A 58 29.22 11.32 11.95
N GLN A 59 28.20 11.70 11.19
CA GLN A 59 26.99 12.30 11.72
C GLN A 59 26.24 11.36 12.69
N ALA A 60 26.21 10.06 12.39
CA ALA A 60 25.60 9.08 13.28
C ALA A 60 26.31 9.03 14.64
N TYR A 61 27.64 9.04 14.67
CA TYR A 61 28.39 9.08 15.92
C TYR A 61 28.24 10.39 16.68
N GLU A 62 28.23 11.53 16.00
CA GLU A 62 27.98 12.84 16.62
C GLU A 62 26.61 12.88 17.33
N ARG A 63 25.66 12.03 16.91
CA ARG A 63 24.33 11.92 17.49
C ARG A 63 24.19 10.79 18.53
N GLY A 64 25.28 10.06 18.82
CA GLY A 64 25.27 9.06 19.89
C GLY A 64 25.14 7.61 19.43
N ALA A 65 25.40 7.32 18.13
CA ALA A 65 25.47 5.92 17.71
C ALA A 65 26.56 5.17 18.52
N VAL A 66 26.19 4.02 19.08
CA VAL A 66 27.12 3.18 19.84
C VAL A 66 28.01 2.35 18.91
N ALA A 67 27.50 2.00 17.74
CA ALA A 67 28.20 1.31 16.68
C ALA A 67 27.58 1.62 15.31
N VAL A 68 28.35 1.33 14.25
CA VAL A 68 27.89 1.37 12.87
C VAL A 68 28.15 0.04 12.19
N LEU A 69 27.12 -0.55 11.57
CA LEU A 69 27.32 -1.58 10.55
C LEU A 69 27.37 -0.89 9.20
N ALA A 70 28.44 -1.07 8.45
CA ALA A 70 28.62 -0.37 7.17
C ALA A 70 28.83 -1.36 6.03
N GLU A 71 28.18 -1.11 4.91
CA GLU A 71 28.33 -1.92 3.70
C GLU A 71 29.71 -1.65 3.07
N THR A 72 30.40 -2.72 2.68
CA THR A 72 31.74 -2.61 2.04
C THR A 72 31.64 -1.99 0.63
N PRO A 73 32.71 -1.28 0.17
CA PRO A 73 33.92 -0.90 0.88
C PRO A 73 33.69 0.27 1.83
N VAL A 74 34.27 0.20 3.02
CA VAL A 74 34.28 1.29 4.01
C VAL A 74 35.67 1.94 4.05
N LYS A 75 35.72 3.26 3.91
CA LYS A 75 36.94 4.02 4.21
C LYS A 75 36.94 4.26 5.73
N THR A 76 37.61 3.39 6.45
CA THR A 76 37.89 3.62 7.88
C THR A 76 39.13 4.52 7.97
N GLU A 77 38.94 5.77 8.33
CA GLU A 77 40.00 6.53 8.95
C GLU A 77 40.26 5.92 10.33
N ASN A 78 41.53 5.85 10.77
CA ASN A 78 41.96 5.29 12.06
C ASN A 78 41.27 5.98 13.24
N ASP A 79 40.04 5.55 13.56
CA ASP A 79 39.24 6.12 14.62
C ASP A 79 38.87 5.02 15.64
N SER A 80 38.85 5.38 16.92
CA SER A 80 38.48 4.52 18.04
C SER A 80 36.99 4.08 18.04
N ARG A 81 36.27 4.42 16.97
CA ARG A 81 34.82 4.16 16.83
C ARG A 81 34.56 2.74 16.32
N THR A 82 33.48 2.15 16.80
CA THR A 82 33.09 0.78 16.43
C THR A 82 32.39 0.75 15.07
N VAL A 83 33.13 0.62 13.97
CA VAL A 83 32.58 0.37 12.64
C VAL A 83 32.86 -1.08 12.25
N VAL A 84 31.77 -1.82 11.97
CA VAL A 84 31.84 -3.21 11.51
C VAL A 84 31.46 -3.24 10.04
N ALA A 85 32.42 -3.59 9.18
CA ALA A 85 32.19 -3.71 7.73
C ALA A 85 31.55 -5.06 7.40
N ILE A 86 30.50 -5.03 6.58
CA ILE A 86 29.73 -6.23 6.17
C ILE A 86 29.50 -6.16 4.66
N ASP A 87 29.92 -7.21 3.95
CA ASP A 87 29.62 -7.34 2.53
C ASP A 87 28.11 -7.53 2.33
N GLU A 88 27.52 -6.78 1.38
CA GLU A 88 26.09 -6.84 1.06
C GLU A 88 25.20 -6.68 2.32
N LEU A 89 25.51 -5.73 3.21
CA LEU A 89 24.77 -5.48 4.45
C LEU A 89 23.25 -5.39 4.23
N SER A 90 22.84 -4.87 3.09
CA SER A 90 21.44 -4.77 2.68
C SER A 90 20.70 -6.11 2.72
N LYS A 91 21.37 -7.23 2.43
CA LYS A 91 20.79 -8.59 2.52
C LYS A 91 20.64 -9.11 3.94
N TYR A 92 21.37 -8.55 4.89
CA TYR A 92 21.34 -8.94 6.29
C TYR A 92 20.50 -8.02 7.17
N ALA A 93 20.15 -6.84 6.68
CA ALA A 93 19.42 -5.83 7.44
C ALA A 93 18.10 -6.37 8.02
N GLY A 94 17.35 -7.16 7.24
CA GLY A 94 16.14 -7.82 7.70
C GLY A 94 16.37 -8.85 8.80
N LEU A 95 17.41 -9.66 8.69
CA LEU A 95 17.78 -10.62 9.73
C LEU A 95 18.22 -9.93 11.02
N ILE A 96 18.99 -8.85 10.90
CA ILE A 96 19.49 -8.04 12.03
C ILE A 96 18.28 -7.38 12.72
N ALA A 97 17.39 -6.75 11.98
CA ALA A 97 16.16 -6.16 12.51
C ALA A 97 15.26 -7.20 13.19
N ASN A 98 15.08 -8.35 12.55
CA ASN A 98 14.28 -9.45 13.10
C ASN A 98 14.83 -9.95 14.45
N ARG A 99 16.14 -10.05 14.59
CA ARG A 99 16.82 -10.39 15.87
C ARG A 99 16.61 -9.31 16.91
N PHE A 100 16.79 -8.05 16.56
CA PHE A 100 16.63 -6.92 17.47
C PHE A 100 15.21 -6.84 18.05
N TYR A 101 14.20 -7.05 17.21
CA TYR A 101 12.79 -7.04 17.62
C TYR A 101 12.28 -8.43 18.11
N ASN A 102 13.18 -9.38 18.38
CA ASN A 102 12.86 -10.71 18.91
C ASN A 102 11.88 -11.50 18.03
N TYR A 103 12.11 -11.49 16.69
CA TYR A 103 11.37 -12.30 15.72
C TYR A 103 9.85 -12.09 15.77
N PRO A 104 9.32 -10.87 15.64
CA PRO A 104 7.90 -10.59 15.88
C PRO A 104 6.97 -11.41 15.00
N SER A 105 7.33 -11.67 13.73
CA SER A 105 6.54 -12.48 12.80
C SER A 105 6.48 -13.99 13.13
N LYS A 106 7.18 -14.46 14.17
CA LYS A 106 6.97 -15.81 14.74
C LYS A 106 5.76 -15.89 15.65
N HIS A 107 5.31 -14.75 16.16
CA HIS A 107 4.29 -14.64 17.21
C HIS A 107 3.00 -14.00 16.74
N ILE A 108 2.98 -13.47 15.52
CA ILE A 108 1.83 -12.85 14.87
C ILE A 108 1.73 -13.37 13.44
N ARG A 109 0.53 -13.72 12.99
CA ARG A 109 0.33 -14.13 11.60
C ARG A 109 0.47 -12.94 10.65
N VAL A 110 1.13 -13.13 9.50
CA VAL A 110 1.34 -12.07 8.52
C VAL A 110 0.77 -12.48 7.16
N VAL A 111 -0.18 -11.70 6.66
CA VAL A 111 -0.73 -11.83 5.31
C VAL A 111 -0.14 -10.73 4.45
N GLY A 112 0.64 -11.10 3.43
CA GLY A 112 1.21 -10.17 2.47
C GLY A 112 0.36 -10.04 1.22
N VAL A 113 -0.03 -8.82 0.84
CA VAL A 113 -0.82 -8.55 -0.37
C VAL A 113 0.01 -7.76 -1.36
N THR A 114 0.22 -8.33 -2.57
CA THR A 114 0.92 -7.66 -3.66
C THR A 114 0.05 -7.61 -4.93
N GLY A 115 0.41 -6.72 -5.84
CA GLY A 115 -0.24 -6.46 -7.11
C GLY A 115 -0.07 -5.01 -7.54
N THR A 116 -0.52 -4.62 -8.71
CA THR A 116 -0.54 -3.22 -9.11
C THR A 116 -1.63 -2.49 -8.35
N ASN A 117 -2.86 -2.94 -8.44
CA ASN A 117 -4.06 -2.37 -7.83
C ASN A 117 -4.65 -3.31 -6.77
N GLY A 118 -5.49 -2.79 -5.87
CA GLY A 118 -6.27 -3.58 -4.91
C GLY A 118 -5.58 -3.89 -3.57
N LYS A 119 -4.28 -3.67 -3.41
CA LYS A 119 -3.53 -3.98 -2.17
C LYS A 119 -4.18 -3.39 -0.92
N THR A 120 -4.35 -2.08 -0.89
CA THR A 120 -4.93 -1.36 0.25
C THR A 120 -6.34 -1.84 0.56
N THR A 121 -7.17 -1.96 -0.48
CA THR A 121 -8.55 -2.43 -0.33
C THR A 121 -8.59 -3.85 0.26
N CYS A 122 -7.79 -4.78 -0.29
CA CYS A 122 -7.73 -6.14 0.22
C CYS A 122 -7.22 -6.20 1.67
N CYS A 123 -6.14 -5.47 2.02
CA CYS A 123 -5.61 -5.46 3.38
C CYS A 123 -6.64 -4.94 4.39
N HIS A 124 -7.32 -3.82 4.07
CA HIS A 124 -8.30 -3.24 4.97
C HIS A 124 -9.57 -4.08 5.11
N ILE A 125 -10.11 -4.61 3.99
CA ILE A 125 -11.29 -5.48 4.05
C ILE A 125 -10.97 -6.78 4.79
N LEU A 126 -9.79 -7.37 4.53
CA LEU A 126 -9.37 -8.57 5.23
C LEU A 126 -9.23 -8.32 6.73
N ALA A 127 -8.59 -7.23 7.13
CA ALA A 127 -8.43 -6.88 8.54
C ALA A 127 -9.79 -6.64 9.22
N GLN A 128 -10.74 -5.95 8.55
CA GLN A 128 -12.09 -5.79 9.06
C GLN A 128 -12.81 -7.14 9.22
N ALA A 129 -12.74 -8.00 8.20
CA ALA A 129 -13.38 -9.31 8.23
C ALA A 129 -12.79 -10.21 9.33
N LEU A 130 -11.47 -10.15 9.57
CA LEU A 130 -10.80 -10.87 10.65
C LEU A 130 -11.23 -10.35 12.04
N ASN A 131 -11.43 -9.04 12.19
CA ASN A 131 -11.96 -8.46 13.43
C ASN A 131 -13.39 -8.98 13.73
N GLU A 132 -14.26 -9.04 12.71
CA GLU A 132 -15.60 -9.62 12.83
C GLU A 132 -15.54 -11.13 13.21
N LEU A 133 -14.47 -11.81 12.84
CA LEU A 133 -14.23 -13.21 13.19
C LEU A 133 -13.58 -13.38 14.58
N GLY A 134 -13.38 -12.29 15.32
CA GLY A 134 -12.86 -12.28 16.69
C GLY A 134 -11.34 -12.21 16.80
N SER A 135 -10.61 -11.93 15.71
CA SER A 135 -9.17 -11.65 15.76
C SER A 135 -8.93 -10.15 16.00
N CYS A 136 -7.82 -9.80 16.62
CA CYS A 136 -7.31 -8.43 16.61
C CYS A 136 -6.42 -8.24 15.37
N ALA A 137 -6.96 -7.70 14.29
CA ALA A 137 -6.23 -7.51 13.05
C ALA A 137 -5.68 -6.09 12.91
N SER A 138 -4.44 -5.99 12.49
CA SER A 138 -3.75 -4.74 12.17
C SER A 138 -3.40 -4.67 10.69
N VAL A 139 -3.03 -3.49 10.22
CA VAL A 139 -2.56 -3.25 8.86
C VAL A 139 -1.18 -2.59 8.87
N ILE A 140 -0.40 -2.85 7.82
CA ILE A 140 0.79 -2.09 7.44
C ILE A 140 0.61 -1.72 5.98
N GLY A 141 0.40 -0.43 5.67
CA GLY A 141 0.06 -0.05 4.30
C GLY A 141 -0.05 1.44 4.06
N THR A 142 -0.60 1.78 2.91
CA THR A 142 -0.67 3.15 2.39
C THR A 142 -1.44 4.12 3.29
N ILE A 143 -2.53 3.66 3.90
CA ILE A 143 -3.38 4.51 4.76
C ILE A 143 -2.77 4.71 6.15
N GLY A 144 -1.90 3.79 6.57
CA GLY A 144 -1.25 3.83 7.88
C GLY A 144 -0.89 2.46 8.39
N ASN A 145 -0.30 2.42 9.59
CA ASN A 145 0.15 1.22 10.27
C ASN A 145 -0.50 1.09 11.65
N GLY A 146 -0.95 -0.10 12.02
CA GLY A 146 -1.51 -0.38 13.35
C GLY A 146 -2.86 -1.07 13.30
N VAL A 147 -3.51 -1.17 14.46
CA VAL A 147 -4.86 -1.72 14.59
C VAL A 147 -5.88 -0.77 13.93
N LEU A 148 -6.89 -1.32 13.27
CA LEU A 148 -7.92 -0.50 12.63
C LEU A 148 -8.65 0.40 13.64
N GLY A 149 -8.77 1.69 13.30
CA GLY A 149 -9.33 2.71 14.19
C GLY A 149 -8.27 3.50 14.97
N ALA A 150 -7.00 3.02 15.03
CA ALA A 150 -5.87 3.67 15.68
C ALA A 150 -4.61 3.63 14.80
N LEU A 151 -4.77 3.89 13.50
CA LEU A 151 -3.66 3.87 12.55
C LEU A 151 -2.71 5.04 12.80
N ARG A 152 -1.43 4.76 12.71
CA ARG A 152 -0.34 5.74 12.73
C ARG A 152 0.01 6.09 11.29
N ASP A 153 0.33 7.35 11.04
CA ASP A 153 0.75 7.84 9.71
C ASP A 153 1.96 7.08 9.18
N ASN A 154 1.95 6.87 7.87
CA ASN A 154 3.03 6.22 7.15
C ASN A 154 3.41 7.04 5.90
N SER A 155 4.70 7.07 5.57
CA SER A 155 5.21 7.78 4.39
C SER A 155 5.36 6.88 3.16
N LEU A 156 5.33 5.56 3.33
CA LEU A 156 5.54 4.56 2.29
C LEU A 156 4.50 3.44 2.39
N THR A 157 3.98 2.98 1.27
CA THR A 157 3.06 1.82 1.23
C THR A 157 3.62 0.61 1.98
N THR A 158 4.90 0.33 1.82
CA THR A 158 5.64 -0.65 2.61
C THR A 158 6.85 0.07 3.19
N PRO A 159 6.98 0.19 4.51
CA PRO A 159 8.10 0.88 5.16
C PRO A 159 9.48 0.30 4.80
N ASP A 160 10.55 0.94 5.24
CA ASP A 160 11.90 0.36 5.17
C ASP A 160 12.01 -0.88 6.07
N VAL A 161 13.08 -1.65 5.86
CA VAL A 161 13.25 -2.96 6.50
C VAL A 161 13.26 -2.90 8.04
N LEU A 162 13.85 -1.87 8.64
CA LEU A 162 13.86 -1.72 10.10
C LEU A 162 12.47 -1.35 10.61
N SER A 163 11.82 -0.41 9.92
CA SER A 163 10.45 0.04 10.24
C SER A 163 9.42 -1.07 10.11
N VAL A 164 9.55 -1.98 9.12
CA VAL A 164 8.68 -3.17 9.00
C VAL A 164 8.74 -4.03 10.26
N HIS A 165 9.94 -4.41 10.71
CA HIS A 165 10.08 -5.23 11.91
C HIS A 165 9.67 -4.48 13.20
N GLN A 166 9.90 -3.18 13.25
CA GLN A 166 9.43 -2.32 14.33
C GLN A 166 7.89 -2.29 14.41
N GLU A 167 7.21 -2.10 13.27
CA GLU A 167 5.76 -2.08 13.24
C GLU A 167 5.16 -3.46 13.57
N LEU A 168 5.78 -4.56 13.12
CA LEU A 168 5.37 -5.91 13.54
C LEU A 168 5.50 -6.09 15.05
N SER A 169 6.60 -5.63 15.66
CA SER A 169 6.80 -5.69 17.10
C SER A 169 5.81 -4.82 17.87
N LYS A 170 5.48 -3.63 17.36
CA LYS A 170 4.44 -2.76 17.95
C LYS A 170 3.07 -3.40 17.88
N ASN A 171 2.68 -3.91 16.71
CA ASN A 171 1.39 -4.57 16.54
C ASN A 171 1.25 -5.78 17.49
N LEU A 172 2.32 -6.56 17.67
CA LEU A 172 2.34 -7.64 18.65
C LEU A 172 2.17 -7.12 20.09
N SER A 173 2.81 -6.00 20.45
CA SER A 173 2.64 -5.37 21.77
C SER A 173 1.26 -4.73 21.98
N GLU A 174 0.54 -4.44 20.91
CA GLU A 174 -0.85 -3.98 20.88
C GLU A 174 -1.84 -5.17 20.78
N GLU A 175 -1.36 -6.38 21.07
CA GLU A 175 -2.13 -7.63 21.10
C GLU A 175 -2.78 -8.01 19.75
N ALA A 176 -2.19 -7.58 18.63
CA ALA A 176 -2.66 -7.99 17.33
C ALA A 176 -2.32 -9.47 17.05
N ASP A 177 -3.30 -10.23 16.56
CA ASP A 177 -3.14 -11.64 16.17
C ASP A 177 -2.68 -11.81 14.74
N VAL A 178 -3.06 -10.83 13.86
CA VAL A 178 -2.83 -10.87 12.43
C VAL A 178 -2.44 -9.50 11.92
N VAL A 179 -1.45 -9.44 11.02
CA VAL A 179 -1.07 -8.25 10.27
C VAL A 179 -1.39 -8.46 8.79
N CYS A 180 -2.23 -7.60 8.21
CA CYS A 180 -2.47 -7.51 6.78
C CYS A 180 -1.53 -6.46 6.19
N MET A 181 -0.50 -6.89 5.45
CA MET A 181 0.58 -6.03 4.97
C MET A 181 0.49 -5.80 3.46
N GLU A 182 0.48 -4.53 3.04
CA GLU A 182 0.73 -4.19 1.64
C GLU A 182 2.20 -4.40 1.31
N VAL A 183 2.48 -5.26 0.32
CA VAL A 183 3.85 -5.56 -0.11
C VAL A 183 4.05 -5.03 -1.53
N SER A 184 4.68 -3.85 -1.65
CA SER A 184 4.97 -3.22 -2.93
C SER A 184 6.11 -3.92 -3.68
N SER A 185 6.15 -3.79 -5.00
CA SER A 185 7.26 -4.33 -5.81
C SER A 185 8.62 -3.70 -5.44
N HIS A 186 8.63 -2.41 -5.13
CA HIS A 186 9.83 -1.74 -4.62
C HIS A 186 10.31 -2.37 -3.31
N ALA A 187 9.39 -2.68 -2.40
CA ALA A 187 9.75 -3.31 -1.12
C ALA A 187 10.36 -4.69 -1.31
N LEU A 188 9.80 -5.48 -2.23
CA LEU A 188 10.32 -6.81 -2.58
C LEU A 188 11.68 -6.73 -3.29
N ASP A 189 11.85 -5.72 -4.14
CA ASP A 189 13.11 -5.55 -4.86
C ASP A 189 14.22 -5.00 -3.97
N GLN A 190 13.88 -4.13 -3.05
CA GLN A 190 14.79 -3.50 -2.09
C GLN A 190 14.94 -4.27 -0.77
N ASN A 191 14.50 -5.52 -0.70
CA ASN A 191 14.59 -6.41 0.48
C ASN A 191 13.97 -5.82 1.77
N ARG A 192 12.95 -4.93 1.65
CA ARG A 192 12.36 -4.26 2.82
C ARG A 192 11.55 -5.20 3.71
N VAL A 193 11.15 -6.35 3.19
CA VAL A 193 10.39 -7.36 3.94
C VAL A 193 11.21 -8.60 4.26
N ASP A 194 12.53 -8.55 4.04
CA ASP A 194 13.41 -9.65 4.39
C ASP A 194 13.39 -9.93 5.90
N GLY A 195 13.41 -11.21 6.25
CA GLY A 195 13.29 -11.66 7.63
C GLY A 195 11.84 -11.76 8.14
N VAL A 196 10.84 -11.24 7.43
CA VAL A 196 9.42 -11.43 7.77
C VAL A 196 8.98 -12.84 7.40
N LEU A 197 8.34 -13.54 8.32
CA LEU A 197 7.66 -14.80 8.06
C LEU A 197 6.23 -14.51 7.66
N PHE A 198 5.92 -14.68 6.37
CA PHE A 198 4.56 -14.58 5.88
C PHE A 198 3.87 -15.94 5.97
N ASP A 199 2.63 -15.95 6.43
CA ASP A 199 1.77 -17.14 6.46
C ASP A 199 0.99 -17.27 5.14
N VAL A 200 0.49 -16.16 4.62
CA VAL A 200 -0.29 -16.13 3.37
C VAL A 200 0.24 -15.02 2.46
N ALA A 201 0.40 -15.34 1.19
CA ALA A 201 0.70 -14.38 0.13
C ALA A 201 -0.48 -14.25 -0.83
N VAL A 202 -0.87 -13.00 -1.15
CA VAL A 202 -2.01 -12.71 -2.03
C VAL A 202 -1.54 -11.91 -3.24
N PHE A 203 -1.88 -12.36 -4.45
CA PHE A 203 -1.66 -11.65 -5.70
C PHE A 203 -2.99 -11.16 -6.28
N THR A 204 -3.10 -9.86 -6.54
CA THR A 204 -4.32 -9.24 -7.08
C THR A 204 -4.29 -9.09 -8.60
N ASN A 205 -3.32 -8.39 -9.15
CA ASN A 205 -3.17 -8.15 -10.60
C ASN A 205 -1.80 -7.55 -10.94
N LEU A 206 -1.45 -7.54 -12.25
CA LEU A 206 -0.29 -6.88 -12.81
C LEU A 206 -0.69 -6.04 -14.03
N SER A 207 -0.72 -4.73 -13.91
CA SER A 207 -0.87 -3.77 -15.00
C SER A 207 0.29 -2.78 -15.04
N GLN A 208 0.39 -1.99 -16.10
CA GLN A 208 1.50 -1.07 -16.30
C GLN A 208 1.58 -0.01 -15.20
N ASP A 209 2.66 -0.05 -14.42
CA ASP A 209 3.01 0.93 -13.38
C ASP A 209 4.50 0.80 -13.04
N HIS A 210 5.10 1.83 -12.46
CA HIS A 210 6.48 1.81 -11.93
C HIS A 210 7.56 1.37 -12.93
N LEU A 211 7.37 1.62 -14.24
CA LEU A 211 8.38 1.29 -15.26
C LEU A 211 9.58 2.24 -15.24
N ASP A 212 9.45 3.40 -14.63
CA ASP A 212 10.55 4.30 -14.28
C ASP A 212 11.58 3.63 -13.35
N TYR A 213 11.13 2.71 -12.50
CA TYR A 213 11.96 1.94 -11.58
C TYR A 213 12.31 0.54 -12.13
N HIS A 214 11.32 -0.22 -12.57
CA HIS A 214 11.49 -1.62 -12.97
C HIS A 214 11.91 -1.82 -14.43
N HIS A 215 11.88 -0.75 -15.24
CA HIS A 215 12.22 -0.68 -16.66
C HIS A 215 11.24 -1.41 -17.60
N ASP A 216 10.78 -2.61 -17.26
CA ASP A 216 9.86 -3.41 -18.06
C ASP A 216 8.87 -4.22 -17.20
N MET A 217 7.81 -4.73 -17.82
CA MET A 217 6.75 -5.51 -17.16
C MET A 217 7.26 -6.86 -16.63
N THR A 218 8.27 -7.44 -17.27
CA THR A 218 8.86 -8.73 -16.86
C THR A 218 9.61 -8.56 -15.54
N SER A 219 10.45 -7.55 -15.44
CA SER A 219 11.18 -7.20 -14.21
C SER A 219 10.20 -6.83 -13.09
N TYR A 220 9.13 -6.08 -13.41
CA TYR A 220 8.09 -5.72 -12.47
C TYR A 220 7.34 -6.93 -11.91
N GLY A 221 6.93 -7.87 -12.79
CA GLY A 221 6.32 -9.14 -12.38
C GLY A 221 7.28 -10.00 -11.55
N LYS A 222 8.56 -10.10 -11.96
CA LYS A 222 9.60 -10.82 -11.23
C LYS A 222 9.82 -10.26 -9.82
N ALA A 223 9.77 -8.94 -9.65
CA ALA A 223 9.86 -8.35 -8.32
C ALA A 223 8.70 -8.80 -7.42
N LYS A 224 7.44 -8.80 -7.93
CA LYS A 224 6.28 -9.27 -7.16
C LYS A 224 6.32 -10.77 -6.87
N SER A 225 6.87 -11.60 -7.77
CA SER A 225 6.95 -13.05 -7.56
C SER A 225 7.84 -13.45 -6.38
N LYS A 226 8.75 -12.56 -5.92
CA LYS A 226 9.61 -12.81 -4.75
C LYS A 226 8.78 -13.10 -3.48
N LEU A 227 7.59 -12.49 -3.32
CA LEU A 227 6.72 -12.76 -2.17
C LEU A 227 6.30 -14.23 -2.09
N PHE A 228 6.07 -14.88 -3.22
CA PHE A 228 5.60 -16.25 -3.34
C PHE A 228 6.72 -17.29 -3.24
N GLN A 229 7.96 -16.85 -3.13
CA GLN A 229 9.16 -17.70 -2.93
C GLN A 229 9.56 -17.80 -1.45
N ILE A 230 8.85 -17.10 -0.55
CA ILE A 230 9.13 -17.12 0.88
C ILE A 230 8.74 -18.48 1.47
N LYS A 231 9.70 -19.13 2.13
CA LYS A 231 9.56 -20.52 2.59
C LYS A 231 8.56 -20.73 3.72
N SER A 232 8.18 -19.67 4.46
CA SER A 232 7.24 -19.77 5.58
C SER A 232 5.78 -19.82 5.14
N LEU A 233 5.49 -19.59 3.87
CA LEU A 233 4.12 -19.54 3.36
C LEU A 233 3.41 -20.89 3.56
N SER A 234 2.22 -20.80 4.13
CA SER A 234 1.26 -21.91 4.24
C SER A 234 0.20 -21.88 3.13
N SER A 235 0.01 -20.71 2.50
CA SER A 235 -0.94 -20.55 1.40
C SER A 235 -0.58 -19.39 0.47
N CYS A 236 -0.86 -19.57 -0.82
CA CYS A 236 -0.69 -18.58 -1.88
C CYS A 236 -2.03 -18.36 -2.58
N VAL A 237 -2.58 -17.16 -2.50
CA VAL A 237 -3.87 -16.78 -3.09
C VAL A 237 -3.63 -15.99 -4.38
N ILE A 238 -4.04 -16.53 -5.51
CA ILE A 238 -3.66 -16.02 -6.84
C ILE A 238 -4.90 -15.73 -7.69
N ASN A 239 -4.98 -14.51 -8.23
CA ASN A 239 -5.92 -14.16 -9.30
C ASN A 239 -5.47 -14.79 -10.61
N ILE A 240 -6.21 -15.78 -11.13
CA ILE A 240 -5.88 -16.45 -12.41
C ILE A 240 -6.61 -15.86 -13.61
N ASP A 241 -7.42 -14.83 -13.44
CA ASP A 241 -7.92 -14.02 -14.55
C ASP A 241 -6.84 -13.05 -15.07
N ASP A 242 -5.85 -12.75 -14.23
CA ASP A 242 -4.66 -12.00 -14.62
C ASP A 242 -3.64 -12.91 -15.30
N VAL A 243 -3.11 -12.48 -16.46
CA VAL A 243 -2.17 -13.29 -17.27
C VAL A 243 -0.92 -13.66 -16.48
N PHE A 244 -0.35 -12.69 -15.74
CA PHE A 244 0.82 -12.98 -14.90
C PHE A 244 0.45 -13.85 -13.70
N GLY A 245 -0.74 -13.66 -13.12
CA GLY A 245 -1.26 -14.51 -12.04
C GLY A 245 -1.42 -15.96 -12.49
N CYS A 246 -1.93 -16.19 -13.71
CA CYS A 246 -1.99 -17.54 -14.31
C CYS A 246 -0.60 -18.17 -14.46
N GLN A 247 0.40 -17.41 -14.91
CA GLN A 247 1.79 -17.90 -14.98
C GLN A 247 2.38 -18.17 -13.59
N LEU A 248 2.16 -17.26 -12.64
CA LEU A 248 2.63 -17.37 -11.27
C LEU A 248 2.07 -18.63 -10.58
N SER A 249 0.79 -18.94 -10.80
CA SER A 249 0.13 -20.08 -10.19
C SER A 249 0.77 -21.43 -10.59
N GLN A 250 1.39 -21.49 -11.77
CA GLN A 250 2.10 -22.68 -12.25
C GLN A 250 3.43 -22.94 -11.53
N LEU A 251 3.95 -21.93 -10.80
CA LEU A 251 5.20 -22.01 -10.06
C LEU A 251 5.00 -22.35 -8.58
N ILE A 252 3.74 -22.45 -8.13
CA ILE A 252 3.39 -22.68 -6.72
C ILE A 252 3.01 -24.14 -6.54
N GLU A 253 3.48 -24.74 -5.44
CA GLU A 253 3.09 -26.10 -5.07
C GLU A 253 1.57 -26.20 -4.87
N PRO A 254 0.91 -27.22 -5.45
CA PRO A 254 -0.55 -27.33 -5.47
C PRO A 254 -1.20 -27.29 -4.08
N GLU A 255 -0.51 -27.79 -3.05
CA GLU A 255 -0.99 -27.83 -1.66
C GLU A 255 -1.11 -26.45 -1.05
N LEU A 256 -0.27 -25.51 -1.48
CA LEU A 256 -0.29 -24.11 -1.02
C LEU A 256 -1.22 -23.24 -1.85
N LEU A 257 -1.62 -23.70 -3.06
CA LEU A 257 -2.27 -22.88 -4.06
C LEU A 257 -3.79 -22.73 -3.82
N TRP A 258 -4.22 -21.51 -3.72
CA TRP A 258 -5.62 -21.07 -3.78
C TRP A 258 -5.79 -20.10 -4.96
N THR A 259 -6.63 -20.46 -5.92
CA THR A 259 -6.90 -19.62 -7.08
C THR A 259 -8.30 -19.03 -7.02
N TYR A 260 -8.44 -17.80 -7.54
CA TYR A 260 -9.76 -17.18 -7.69
C TYR A 260 -9.88 -16.48 -9.05
N GLY A 261 -11.12 -16.30 -9.50
CA GLY A 261 -11.45 -15.63 -10.75
C GLY A 261 -12.72 -16.16 -11.41
N VAL A 262 -12.94 -15.77 -12.67
CA VAL A 262 -14.05 -16.24 -13.52
C VAL A 262 -13.69 -17.56 -14.23
N SER A 263 -12.40 -17.85 -14.36
CA SER A 263 -11.88 -19.04 -15.01
C SER A 263 -12.47 -20.32 -14.40
N GLU A 264 -12.74 -21.32 -15.25
CA GLU A 264 -13.19 -22.65 -14.81
C GLU A 264 -12.18 -23.38 -13.92
N GLN A 265 -10.92 -23.02 -14.04
CA GLN A 265 -9.82 -23.59 -13.28
C GLN A 265 -9.66 -22.94 -11.89
N ALA A 266 -10.39 -21.86 -11.60
CA ALA A 266 -10.32 -21.20 -10.31
C ALA A 266 -10.94 -22.08 -9.22
N ARG A 267 -10.21 -22.26 -8.10
CA ARG A 267 -10.71 -22.99 -6.92
C ARG A 267 -11.90 -22.24 -6.27
N VAL A 268 -11.85 -20.92 -6.27
CA VAL A 268 -12.98 -20.04 -5.94
C VAL A 268 -13.42 -19.37 -7.23
N ARG A 269 -14.40 -19.94 -7.90
CA ARG A 269 -14.85 -19.48 -9.21
C ARG A 269 -16.03 -18.54 -9.08
N GLN A 270 -15.89 -17.33 -9.59
CA GLN A 270 -17.03 -16.43 -9.79
C GLN A 270 -17.97 -16.98 -10.86
N LEU A 271 -19.26 -17.10 -10.53
CA LEU A 271 -20.31 -17.51 -11.47
C LEU A 271 -21.08 -16.30 -11.98
N LEU A 272 -21.46 -15.41 -11.06
CA LEU A 272 -22.18 -14.17 -11.34
C LEU A 272 -21.68 -13.08 -10.41
N ALA A 273 -21.58 -11.86 -10.90
CA ALA A 273 -21.38 -10.68 -10.07
C ALA A 273 -22.41 -9.62 -10.44
N LYS A 274 -23.00 -8.99 -9.44
CA LYS A 274 -23.92 -7.87 -9.56
C LYS A 274 -23.39 -6.72 -8.71
N VAL A 275 -23.10 -5.60 -9.36
CA VAL A 275 -22.63 -4.40 -8.70
C VAL A 275 -23.79 -3.42 -8.61
N GLU A 276 -24.16 -3.07 -7.41
CA GLU A 276 -25.14 -2.05 -7.11
C GLU A 276 -24.45 -0.78 -6.58
N ARG A 277 -25.17 0.30 -6.36
CA ARG A 277 -24.59 1.61 -6.03
C ARG A 277 -23.63 1.54 -4.84
N ASN A 278 -23.98 0.79 -3.79
CA ASN A 278 -23.25 0.74 -2.53
C ASN A 278 -22.97 -0.68 -2.01
N HIS A 279 -23.24 -1.70 -2.82
CA HIS A 279 -22.90 -3.08 -2.47
C HIS A 279 -22.67 -3.96 -3.70
N ILE A 280 -21.90 -5.00 -3.48
CA ILE A 280 -21.54 -6.04 -4.43
C ILE A 280 -22.16 -7.35 -3.96
N ARG A 281 -22.76 -8.08 -4.89
CA ARG A 281 -23.20 -9.45 -4.71
C ARG A 281 -22.46 -10.35 -5.69
N ILE A 282 -21.89 -11.43 -5.19
CA ILE A 282 -21.12 -12.39 -5.99
C ILE A 282 -21.66 -13.79 -5.68
N ASP A 283 -22.10 -14.52 -6.70
CA ASP A 283 -22.33 -15.95 -6.60
C ASP A 283 -21.02 -16.64 -7.03
N CYS A 284 -20.40 -17.40 -6.16
CA CYS A 284 -19.17 -18.13 -6.46
C CYS A 284 -19.30 -19.62 -6.11
N ARG A 285 -18.52 -20.45 -6.81
CA ARG A 285 -18.38 -21.88 -6.51
C ARG A 285 -17.08 -22.14 -5.77
N VAL A 286 -17.16 -22.81 -4.64
CA VAL A 286 -16.02 -23.25 -3.84
C VAL A 286 -16.30 -24.66 -3.28
N ASN A 287 -15.34 -25.59 -3.40
CA ASN A 287 -15.48 -26.96 -2.93
C ASN A 287 -16.80 -27.66 -3.40
N GLY A 288 -17.22 -27.38 -4.64
CA GLY A 288 -18.45 -27.92 -5.24
C GLY A 288 -19.76 -27.23 -4.84
N ALA A 289 -19.78 -26.39 -3.81
CA ALA A 289 -20.94 -25.64 -3.38
C ALA A 289 -20.99 -24.24 -4.01
N VAL A 290 -22.21 -23.71 -4.20
CA VAL A 290 -22.42 -22.31 -4.59
C VAL A 290 -22.66 -21.50 -3.33
N VAL A 291 -21.94 -20.39 -3.21
CA VAL A 291 -21.96 -19.48 -2.07
C VAL A 291 -22.25 -18.07 -2.58
N GLU A 292 -23.20 -17.38 -1.95
CA GLU A 292 -23.47 -15.96 -2.21
C GLU A 292 -22.66 -15.09 -1.24
N ILE A 293 -21.81 -14.22 -1.78
CA ILE A 293 -21.06 -13.21 -1.02
C ILE A 293 -21.71 -11.85 -1.22
N LYS A 294 -21.92 -11.11 -0.13
CA LYS A 294 -22.35 -9.71 -0.14
C LYS A 294 -21.30 -8.85 0.56
N ALA A 295 -20.93 -7.73 -0.04
CA ALA A 295 -20.00 -6.78 0.56
C ALA A 295 -20.47 -5.33 0.30
N PRO A 296 -20.46 -4.44 1.31
CA PRO A 296 -20.94 -3.04 1.18
C PRO A 296 -19.86 -2.17 0.51
N LEU A 297 -19.54 -2.49 -0.73
CA LEU A 297 -18.52 -1.83 -1.54
C LEU A 297 -19.09 -1.41 -2.89
N ALA A 298 -18.58 -0.33 -3.45
CA ALA A 298 -18.89 0.14 -4.79
C ALA A 298 -17.79 -0.23 -5.79
N GLY A 299 -18.18 -0.28 -7.08
CA GLY A 299 -17.25 -0.45 -8.19
C GLY A 299 -16.95 -1.90 -8.57
N ALA A 300 -16.98 -2.19 -9.88
CA ALA A 300 -16.84 -3.54 -10.41
C ALA A 300 -15.47 -4.18 -10.13
N PHE A 301 -14.40 -3.37 -10.05
CA PHE A 301 -13.08 -3.90 -9.72
C PHE A 301 -12.99 -4.45 -8.27
N ASN A 302 -13.88 -4.01 -7.38
CA ASN A 302 -13.96 -4.54 -6.03
C ASN A 302 -14.55 -5.96 -5.97
N VAL A 303 -15.19 -6.45 -7.03
CA VAL A 303 -15.58 -7.86 -7.15
C VAL A 303 -14.36 -8.76 -6.99
N SER A 304 -13.28 -8.48 -7.74
CA SER A 304 -12.03 -9.24 -7.64
C SER A 304 -11.37 -9.09 -6.26
N ASN A 305 -11.39 -7.88 -5.66
CA ASN A 305 -10.84 -7.65 -4.32
C ASN A 305 -11.61 -8.44 -3.25
N VAL A 306 -12.95 -8.48 -3.33
CA VAL A 306 -13.80 -9.27 -2.42
C VAL A 306 -13.53 -10.76 -2.57
N LEU A 307 -13.39 -11.24 -3.80
CA LEU A 307 -13.02 -12.64 -4.05
C LEU A 307 -11.63 -12.98 -3.51
N ALA A 308 -10.65 -12.08 -3.66
CA ALA A 308 -9.32 -12.24 -3.09
C ALA A 308 -9.39 -12.39 -1.57
N VAL A 309 -10.15 -11.53 -0.89
CA VAL A 309 -10.31 -11.58 0.57
C VAL A 309 -11.08 -12.83 1.00
N PHE A 310 -12.19 -13.16 0.34
CA PHE A 310 -12.93 -14.40 0.61
C PHE A 310 -12.02 -15.63 0.47
N THR A 311 -11.26 -15.71 -0.62
CA THR A 311 -10.33 -16.81 -0.86
C THR A 311 -9.22 -16.85 0.19
N THR A 312 -8.73 -15.69 0.65
CA THR A 312 -7.74 -15.60 1.72
C THR A 312 -8.30 -16.12 3.04
N LEU A 313 -9.52 -15.76 3.42
CA LEU A 313 -10.19 -16.30 4.60
C LEU A 313 -10.36 -17.83 4.53
N MET A 314 -10.75 -18.35 3.36
CA MET A 314 -10.82 -19.80 3.12
C MET A 314 -9.44 -20.48 3.26
N ALA A 315 -8.39 -19.87 2.71
CA ALA A 315 -7.01 -20.35 2.80
C ALA A 315 -6.48 -20.32 4.25
N MET A 316 -6.96 -19.38 5.06
CA MET A 316 -6.67 -19.31 6.51
C MET A 316 -7.47 -20.32 7.36
N GLY A 317 -8.33 -21.12 6.73
CA GLY A 317 -9.09 -22.19 7.41
C GLY A 317 -10.47 -21.79 7.93
N TYR A 318 -10.96 -20.59 7.63
CA TYR A 318 -12.34 -20.21 7.98
C TYR A 318 -13.35 -20.92 7.07
N SER A 319 -14.54 -21.26 7.61
CA SER A 319 -15.62 -21.80 6.79
C SER A 319 -16.21 -20.73 5.86
N SER A 320 -16.78 -21.16 4.73
CA SER A 320 -17.42 -20.24 3.77
C SER A 320 -18.51 -19.38 4.41
N ASN A 321 -19.31 -19.93 5.33
CA ASN A 321 -20.37 -19.18 6.03
C ASN A 321 -19.77 -18.05 6.87
N LYS A 322 -18.74 -18.35 7.69
CA LYS A 322 -18.05 -17.33 8.50
C LYS A 322 -17.41 -16.26 7.64
N ALA A 323 -16.77 -16.65 6.53
CA ALA A 323 -16.16 -15.70 5.59
C ALA A 323 -17.21 -14.77 4.95
N VAL A 324 -18.39 -15.29 4.57
CA VAL A 324 -19.49 -14.48 4.01
C VAL A 324 -20.05 -13.53 5.06
N GLU A 325 -20.32 -14.00 6.27
CA GLU A 325 -20.85 -13.18 7.37
C GLU A 325 -19.90 -12.02 7.69
N SER A 326 -18.59 -12.30 7.78
CA SER A 326 -17.59 -11.28 8.07
C SER A 326 -17.44 -10.23 6.96
N LEU A 327 -17.55 -10.63 5.67
CA LEU A 327 -17.50 -9.71 4.54
C LEU A 327 -18.73 -8.79 4.47
N LEU A 328 -19.90 -9.27 4.88
CA LEU A 328 -21.13 -8.46 4.94
C LEU A 328 -21.01 -7.32 5.96
N ALA A 329 -20.25 -7.51 7.03
CA ALA A 329 -20.03 -6.54 8.10
C ALA A 329 -18.92 -5.51 7.77
N THR A 330 -18.18 -5.67 6.67
CA THR A 330 -17.10 -4.74 6.30
C THR A 330 -17.66 -3.36 5.90
N ARG A 331 -16.78 -2.38 5.84
CA ARG A 331 -17.09 -0.99 5.46
C ARG A 331 -16.20 -0.54 4.31
N PRO A 332 -16.64 0.44 3.51
CA PRO A 332 -15.78 1.04 2.48
C PRO A 332 -14.44 1.52 3.06
N VAL A 333 -13.39 1.36 2.26
CA VAL A 333 -12.04 1.78 2.64
C VAL A 333 -11.88 3.27 2.32
N PRO A 334 -11.42 4.12 3.25
CA PRO A 334 -11.28 5.55 3.03
C PRO A 334 -10.45 5.86 1.77
N GLY A 335 -10.97 6.74 0.92
CA GLY A 335 -10.29 7.14 -0.32
C GLY A 335 -10.15 6.04 -1.37
N ARG A 336 -10.93 4.97 -1.32
CA ARG A 336 -10.97 3.88 -2.31
C ARG A 336 -12.41 3.67 -2.78
N MET A 337 -12.81 4.27 -3.91
CA MET A 337 -14.21 4.33 -4.35
C MET A 337 -15.16 4.74 -3.21
N GLU A 338 -14.74 5.70 -2.42
CA GLU A 338 -15.52 6.17 -1.29
C GLU A 338 -16.69 7.02 -1.80
N LEU A 339 -17.91 6.56 -1.56
CA LEU A 339 -19.11 7.25 -2.00
C LEU A 339 -19.61 8.22 -0.92
N ILE A 340 -19.88 9.47 -1.32
CA ILE A 340 -20.63 10.45 -0.53
C ILE A 340 -21.93 10.72 -1.25
N ASP A 341 -23.00 10.13 -0.73
CA ASP A 341 -24.34 10.15 -1.31
C ASP A 341 -25.28 10.96 -0.42
N VAL A 342 -25.68 12.13 -0.88
CA VAL A 342 -26.55 13.06 -0.16
C VAL A 342 -27.78 13.36 -1.00
N LEU A 343 -28.96 13.21 -0.42
CA LEU A 343 -30.22 13.41 -1.13
C LEU A 343 -30.29 14.83 -1.74
N GLY A 344 -30.57 14.87 -3.06
CA GLY A 344 -30.70 16.13 -3.81
C GLY A 344 -29.37 16.77 -4.23
N LYS A 345 -28.23 16.14 -3.95
CA LYS A 345 -26.89 16.54 -4.39
C LYS A 345 -26.35 15.54 -5.43
N PRO A 346 -25.34 15.93 -6.24
CA PRO A 346 -24.62 14.96 -7.08
C PRO A 346 -23.95 13.89 -6.22
N LEU A 347 -23.82 12.68 -6.78
CA LEU A 347 -23.03 11.63 -6.14
C LEU A 347 -21.56 12.00 -6.23
N VAL A 348 -20.86 12.01 -5.09
CA VAL A 348 -19.40 12.22 -5.06
C VAL A 348 -18.69 10.91 -4.80
N VAL A 349 -17.63 10.67 -5.57
CA VAL A 349 -16.69 9.54 -5.40
C VAL A 349 -15.32 10.10 -5.11
N ILE A 350 -14.70 9.64 -4.02
CA ILE A 350 -13.31 9.97 -3.68
C ILE A 350 -12.45 8.74 -3.90
N ASP A 351 -11.38 8.87 -4.70
CA ASP A 351 -10.48 7.76 -5.00
C ASP A 351 -9.00 8.18 -5.08
N PHE A 352 -8.12 7.26 -4.76
CA PHE A 352 -6.67 7.45 -4.83
C PHE A 352 -6.09 7.26 -6.25
N ALA A 353 -6.90 7.10 -7.27
CA ALA A 353 -6.47 6.89 -8.66
C ALA A 353 -5.53 8.00 -9.12
N HIS A 354 -4.25 7.68 -9.28
CA HIS A 354 -3.16 8.60 -9.64
C HIS A 354 -2.29 8.08 -10.80
N THR A 355 -2.75 7.03 -11.47
CA THR A 355 -2.15 6.47 -12.70
C THR A 355 -3.18 6.44 -13.82
N PRO A 356 -2.76 6.38 -15.11
CA PRO A 356 -3.69 6.30 -16.25
C PRO A 356 -4.66 5.13 -16.14
N ASP A 357 -4.16 3.93 -15.85
CA ASP A 357 -4.96 2.71 -15.70
C ASP A 357 -5.95 2.80 -14.53
N ALA A 358 -5.51 3.29 -13.36
CA ALA A 358 -6.40 3.47 -12.22
C ALA A 358 -7.50 4.49 -12.52
N LEU A 359 -7.18 5.61 -13.17
CA LEU A 359 -8.15 6.64 -13.53
C LEU A 359 -9.16 6.12 -14.56
N ASP A 360 -8.70 5.36 -15.56
CA ASP A 360 -9.54 4.68 -16.55
C ASP A 360 -10.55 3.76 -15.87
N ASN A 361 -10.05 2.89 -15.00
CA ASN A 361 -10.88 1.93 -14.27
C ASN A 361 -11.91 2.63 -13.39
N VAL A 362 -11.52 3.65 -12.62
CA VAL A 362 -12.45 4.36 -11.73
C VAL A 362 -13.49 5.14 -12.53
N LEU A 363 -13.12 5.84 -13.63
CA LEU A 363 -14.08 6.56 -14.48
C LEU A 363 -15.10 5.63 -15.14
N LYS A 364 -14.68 4.46 -15.64
CA LYS A 364 -15.61 3.45 -16.16
C LYS A 364 -16.59 2.98 -15.10
N ASN A 365 -16.14 2.78 -13.87
CA ASN A 365 -17.02 2.43 -12.75
C ASN A 365 -17.97 3.57 -12.41
N CYS A 366 -17.50 4.82 -12.35
CA CYS A 366 -18.33 5.99 -12.12
C CYS A 366 -19.44 6.12 -13.17
N ARG A 367 -19.14 5.84 -14.44
CA ARG A 367 -20.14 5.84 -15.53
C ARG A 367 -21.25 4.84 -15.27
N GLY A 368 -20.97 3.69 -14.67
CA GLY A 368 -21.97 2.67 -14.31
C GLY A 368 -22.86 3.05 -13.12
N LEU A 369 -22.48 4.07 -12.34
CA LEU A 369 -23.22 4.49 -11.14
C LEU A 369 -24.21 5.63 -11.38
N THR A 370 -24.17 6.29 -12.55
CA THR A 370 -25.08 7.39 -12.88
C THR A 370 -25.58 7.34 -14.31
N GLN A 371 -26.78 7.88 -14.53
CA GLN A 371 -27.34 8.17 -15.87
C GLN A 371 -27.07 9.62 -16.28
N GLY A 372 -26.58 10.46 -15.37
CA GLY A 372 -26.22 11.84 -15.62
C GLY A 372 -24.81 11.98 -16.18
N LYS A 373 -24.24 13.18 -16.04
CA LYS A 373 -22.88 13.48 -16.47
C LYS A 373 -21.86 13.02 -15.44
N VAL A 374 -20.66 12.62 -15.90
CA VAL A 374 -19.51 12.31 -15.07
C VAL A 374 -18.54 13.48 -15.11
N TRP A 375 -18.30 14.08 -13.97
CA TRP A 375 -17.29 15.08 -13.73
C TRP A 375 -16.05 14.43 -13.14
N VAL A 376 -14.85 14.93 -13.49
CA VAL A 376 -13.60 14.52 -12.85
C VAL A 376 -12.82 15.74 -12.37
N VAL A 377 -12.38 15.71 -11.12
CA VAL A 377 -11.46 16.69 -10.51
C VAL A 377 -10.19 15.95 -10.13
N PHE A 378 -9.06 16.28 -10.79
CA PHE A 378 -7.81 15.58 -10.52
C PHE A 378 -6.58 16.42 -10.86
N GLY A 379 -5.44 15.98 -10.36
CA GLY A 379 -4.12 16.49 -10.69
C GLY A 379 -3.08 15.38 -10.70
N CYS A 380 -1.82 15.74 -10.86
CA CYS A 380 -0.69 14.82 -10.75
C CYS A 380 0.33 15.35 -9.74
N GLY A 381 1.03 14.44 -9.07
CA GLY A 381 2.13 14.79 -8.18
C GLY A 381 3.35 15.33 -8.94
N GLY A 382 4.00 16.34 -8.36
CA GLY A 382 5.32 16.80 -8.77
C GLY A 382 6.41 15.83 -8.32
N ASP A 383 7.62 15.94 -8.89
CA ASP A 383 8.78 15.08 -8.63
C ASP A 383 8.44 13.57 -8.82
N ARG A 384 7.62 13.29 -9.84
CA ARG A 384 7.13 11.96 -10.22
C ARG A 384 7.17 11.82 -11.73
N ASP A 385 6.81 10.62 -12.23
CA ASP A 385 6.72 10.32 -13.66
C ASP A 385 5.87 11.37 -14.41
N LYS A 386 6.52 12.11 -15.30
CA LYS A 386 5.87 13.13 -16.16
C LYS A 386 5.13 12.51 -17.33
N GLY A 387 5.59 11.33 -17.77
CA GLY A 387 5.00 10.64 -18.95
C GLY A 387 3.55 10.23 -18.73
N LYS A 388 3.14 9.96 -17.50
CA LYS A 388 1.75 9.62 -17.16
C LYS A 388 0.78 10.81 -17.25
N ARG A 389 1.25 12.07 -17.14
CA ARG A 389 0.41 13.27 -17.06
C ARG A 389 -0.48 13.43 -18.31
N PRO A 390 0.07 13.46 -19.54
CA PRO A 390 -0.78 13.56 -20.74
C PRO A 390 -1.65 12.32 -20.93
N GLN A 391 -1.21 11.13 -20.49
CA GLN A 391 -2.02 9.93 -20.58
C GLN A 391 -3.26 10.01 -19.68
N MET A 392 -3.11 10.52 -18.43
CA MET A 392 -4.24 10.77 -17.53
C MET A 392 -5.18 11.83 -18.10
N GLY A 393 -4.63 12.88 -18.75
CA GLY A 393 -5.41 13.87 -19.48
C GLY A 393 -6.25 13.25 -20.59
N ALA A 394 -5.66 12.36 -21.40
CA ALA A 394 -6.36 11.64 -22.48
C ALA A 394 -7.49 10.76 -21.94
N VAL A 395 -7.24 9.99 -20.87
CA VAL A 395 -8.25 9.16 -20.20
C VAL A 395 -9.42 10.00 -19.70
N ALA A 396 -9.14 11.11 -19.00
CA ALA A 396 -10.17 12.01 -18.49
C ALA A 396 -10.99 12.62 -19.65
N SER A 397 -10.34 13.02 -20.75
CA SER A 397 -10.99 13.59 -21.93
C SER A 397 -11.90 12.59 -22.66
N GLN A 398 -11.58 11.31 -22.59
CA GLN A 398 -12.32 10.24 -23.24
C GLN A 398 -13.54 9.77 -22.40
N LEU A 399 -13.41 9.70 -21.09
CA LEU A 399 -14.36 9.01 -20.22
C LEU A 399 -15.22 9.94 -19.36
N ALA A 400 -14.79 11.18 -19.10
CA ALA A 400 -15.56 12.18 -18.38
C ALA A 400 -16.24 13.17 -19.31
N ASP A 401 -17.44 13.67 -18.93
CA ASP A 401 -18.14 14.72 -19.65
C ASP A 401 -17.53 16.10 -19.36
N HIS A 402 -17.03 16.28 -18.12
CA HIS A 402 -16.37 17.49 -17.67
C HIS A 402 -15.12 17.15 -16.86
N ALA A 403 -14.03 17.87 -17.09
CA ALA A 403 -12.78 17.70 -16.36
C ALA A 403 -12.29 19.05 -15.79
N ILE A 404 -11.93 19.05 -14.52
CA ILE A 404 -11.28 20.18 -13.84
C ILE A 404 -9.89 19.71 -13.41
N ILE A 405 -8.85 20.29 -14.00
CA ILE A 405 -7.47 20.01 -13.65
C ILE A 405 -7.07 20.90 -12.49
N THR A 406 -6.50 20.30 -11.44
CA THR A 406 -6.14 20.98 -10.21
C THR A 406 -4.82 20.47 -9.63
N ASN A 407 -4.37 21.04 -8.51
CA ASN A 407 -3.21 20.53 -7.80
C ASN A 407 -3.53 19.21 -7.08
N ASP A 408 -2.57 18.32 -7.13
CA ASP A 408 -2.41 17.19 -6.21
C ASP A 408 -1.36 17.59 -5.15
N ASN A 409 -0.18 17.01 -5.16
CA ASN A 409 1.00 17.37 -4.37
C ASN A 409 2.07 17.93 -5.31
N PRO A 410 2.13 19.24 -5.59
CA PRO A 410 3.06 19.80 -6.58
C PRO A 410 4.53 19.68 -6.16
N ARG A 411 4.83 19.53 -4.87
CA ARG A 411 6.19 19.44 -4.31
C ARG A 411 7.07 20.58 -4.80
N HIS A 412 8.23 20.28 -5.43
CA HIS A 412 9.18 21.29 -5.92
C HIS A 412 8.90 21.75 -7.35
N GLU A 413 7.90 21.18 -8.04
CA GLU A 413 7.53 21.58 -9.40
C GLU A 413 6.49 22.71 -9.38
N LYS A 414 6.51 23.57 -10.41
CA LYS A 414 5.49 24.62 -10.58
C LYS A 414 4.15 23.98 -10.93
N PRO A 415 3.09 24.27 -10.18
CA PRO A 415 1.74 23.73 -10.42
C PRO A 415 1.22 23.91 -11.84
N GLU A 416 1.51 25.08 -12.44
CA GLU A 416 1.08 25.43 -13.79
C GLU A 416 1.69 24.50 -14.85
N LEU A 417 2.94 24.08 -14.66
CA LEU A 417 3.62 23.15 -15.58
C LEU A 417 3.03 21.75 -15.50
N ILE A 418 2.70 21.28 -14.30
CA ILE A 418 2.03 20.00 -14.10
C ILE A 418 0.66 20.00 -14.79
N ALA A 419 -0.12 21.07 -14.59
CA ALA A 419 -1.42 21.23 -15.24
C ALA A 419 -1.30 21.30 -16.76
N ALA A 420 -0.29 22.01 -17.29
CA ALA A 420 -0.03 22.08 -18.73
C ALA A 420 0.31 20.70 -19.32
N ASP A 421 1.14 19.90 -18.65
CA ASP A 421 1.48 18.53 -19.07
C ASP A 421 0.22 17.64 -19.14
N ILE A 422 -0.70 17.76 -18.18
CA ILE A 422 -1.98 17.02 -18.19
C ILE A 422 -2.83 17.48 -19.38
N CYS A 423 -2.96 18.80 -19.56
CA CYS A 423 -3.76 19.41 -20.63
C CYS A 423 -3.23 19.06 -22.02
N ALA A 424 -1.94 18.78 -22.18
CA ALA A 424 -1.36 18.35 -23.46
C ALA A 424 -1.97 17.03 -23.99
N GLY A 425 -2.53 16.20 -23.13
CA GLY A 425 -3.25 15.00 -23.52
C GLY A 425 -4.76 15.18 -23.74
N MET A 426 -5.29 16.40 -23.60
CA MET A 426 -6.74 16.65 -23.60
C MET A 426 -7.22 17.34 -24.89
N ASN A 427 -8.52 17.25 -25.14
CA ASN A 427 -9.16 17.77 -26.37
C ASN A 427 -9.66 19.24 -26.24
N GLY A 428 -9.13 20.02 -25.28
CA GLY A 428 -9.45 21.42 -25.12
C GLY A 428 -10.79 21.76 -24.46
N ARG A 429 -11.44 20.80 -23.80
CA ARG A 429 -12.72 21.00 -23.09
C ARG A 429 -12.58 21.04 -21.57
N GLN A 430 -11.35 21.06 -21.06
CA GLN A 430 -11.05 21.07 -19.64
C GLN A 430 -11.06 22.47 -19.05
N GLN A 431 -11.33 22.55 -17.76
CA GLN A 431 -11.07 23.72 -16.93
C GLN A 431 -9.79 23.50 -16.13
N VAL A 432 -9.06 24.58 -15.84
CA VAL A 432 -7.90 24.54 -14.95
C VAL A 432 -8.19 25.45 -13.75
N CYS A 433 -8.15 24.87 -12.56
CA CYS A 433 -8.30 25.58 -11.29
C CYS A 433 -7.29 24.99 -10.30
N LEU A 434 -6.16 25.67 -10.09
CA LEU A 434 -5.05 25.15 -9.31
C LEU A 434 -5.38 25.04 -7.80
N ASP A 435 -6.29 25.85 -7.29
CA ASP A 435 -6.81 25.68 -5.93
C ASP A 435 -7.79 24.50 -5.89
N ARG A 436 -7.38 23.40 -5.25
CA ARG A 436 -8.16 22.16 -5.22
C ARG A 436 -9.51 22.32 -4.52
N LYS A 437 -9.59 23.11 -3.45
CA LYS A 437 -10.87 23.39 -2.78
C LYS A 437 -11.83 24.13 -3.71
N GLN A 438 -11.34 25.13 -4.42
CA GLN A 438 -12.14 25.85 -5.42
C GLN A 438 -12.53 24.95 -6.60
N ALA A 439 -11.64 24.09 -7.08
CA ALA A 439 -11.94 23.13 -8.14
C ALA A 439 -13.10 22.19 -7.76
N ILE A 440 -13.05 21.64 -6.54
CA ILE A 440 -14.14 20.80 -5.99
C ILE A 440 -15.43 21.61 -5.87
N ALA A 441 -15.37 22.83 -5.32
CA ALA A 441 -16.54 23.71 -5.19
C ALA A 441 -17.17 24.05 -6.56
N GLN A 442 -16.36 24.29 -7.59
CA GLN A 442 -16.86 24.53 -8.95
C GLN A 442 -17.56 23.29 -9.52
N ALA A 443 -17.00 22.10 -9.34
CA ALA A 443 -17.63 20.85 -9.78
C ALA A 443 -18.99 20.67 -9.08
N LEU A 444 -19.04 20.81 -7.76
CA LEU A 444 -20.27 20.64 -6.96
C LEU A 444 -21.34 21.69 -7.31
N LYS A 445 -20.94 22.92 -7.62
CA LYS A 445 -21.86 24.00 -8.01
C LYS A 445 -22.50 23.77 -9.38
N ASN A 446 -21.74 23.20 -10.32
CA ASN A 446 -22.15 23.09 -11.73
C ASN A 446 -22.78 21.74 -12.05
N ALA A 447 -22.53 20.71 -11.26
CA ALA A 447 -23.11 19.38 -11.44
C ALA A 447 -24.57 19.35 -11.01
N GLY A 448 -25.41 18.66 -11.79
CA GLY A 448 -26.80 18.39 -11.44
C GLY A 448 -26.91 17.27 -10.39
N LYS A 449 -28.10 17.17 -9.77
CA LYS A 449 -28.37 16.15 -8.75
C LYS A 449 -28.21 14.69 -9.22
N ASP A 450 -28.37 14.46 -10.51
CA ASP A 450 -28.26 13.14 -11.14
C ASP A 450 -26.85 12.88 -11.70
N ASP A 451 -25.93 13.88 -11.60
CA ASP A 451 -24.54 13.76 -12.04
C ASP A 451 -23.70 13.05 -10.97
N LEU A 452 -22.51 12.61 -11.40
CA LEU A 452 -21.48 12.05 -10.53
C LEU A 452 -20.19 12.87 -10.65
N ILE A 453 -19.55 13.15 -9.52
CA ILE A 453 -18.27 13.83 -9.45
C ILE A 453 -17.23 12.87 -8.87
N LEU A 454 -16.21 12.53 -9.69
CA LEU A 454 -15.02 11.84 -9.22
C LEU A 454 -13.97 12.86 -8.79
N ILE A 455 -13.53 12.77 -7.55
CA ILE A 455 -12.36 13.49 -7.04
C ILE A 455 -11.22 12.48 -6.90
N ALA A 456 -10.20 12.59 -7.78
CA ALA A 456 -9.15 11.59 -7.90
C ALA A 456 -7.76 12.13 -7.54
N GLY A 457 -6.87 11.20 -7.15
CA GLY A 457 -5.46 11.43 -6.85
C GLY A 457 -5.13 11.29 -5.38
N LYS A 458 -5.75 12.07 -4.51
CA LYS A 458 -5.42 12.13 -3.08
C LYS A 458 -6.08 11.04 -2.22
N GLY A 459 -7.30 10.66 -2.56
CA GLY A 459 -8.03 9.63 -1.79
C GLY A 459 -8.12 9.98 -0.29
N HIS A 460 -7.43 9.20 0.54
CA HIS A 460 -7.41 9.33 2.01
C HIS A 460 -6.43 10.39 2.55
N GLU A 461 -5.59 10.99 1.71
CA GLU A 461 -4.58 11.95 2.15
C GLU A 461 -5.20 13.17 2.86
N THR A 462 -4.53 13.63 3.91
CA THR A 462 -4.98 14.73 4.78
C THR A 462 -4.11 15.97 4.69
N ASP A 463 -3.15 15.98 3.76
CA ASP A 463 -2.31 17.17 3.47
C ASP A 463 -2.09 17.36 1.96
N GLN A 464 -1.67 18.56 1.55
CA GLN A 464 -1.05 18.84 0.26
C GLN A 464 0.41 19.25 0.48
N ASP A 465 1.31 18.63 -0.28
CA ASP A 465 2.76 18.84 -0.21
C ASP A 465 3.21 19.84 -1.29
N PHE A 466 3.71 20.99 -0.85
CA PHE A 466 4.26 22.06 -1.69
C PHE A 466 5.80 22.10 -1.60
N GLY A 467 6.46 21.02 -1.21
CA GLY A 467 7.90 20.90 -1.11
C GLY A 467 8.49 21.59 0.13
N SER A 468 8.39 22.90 0.21
CA SER A 468 8.88 23.67 1.36
C SER A 468 7.94 23.65 2.57
N TYR A 469 6.66 23.36 2.37
CA TYR A 469 5.66 23.25 3.43
C TYR A 469 4.56 22.24 3.03
N LYS A 470 3.84 21.75 4.03
CA LYS A 470 2.62 20.97 3.87
C LYS A 470 1.43 21.77 4.40
N GLN A 471 0.33 21.71 3.67
CA GLN A 471 -0.94 22.34 4.05
C GLN A 471 -1.94 21.24 4.40
N SER A 472 -2.62 21.34 5.54
CA SER A 472 -3.72 20.43 5.87
C SER A 472 -4.84 20.56 4.84
N PHE A 473 -5.22 19.43 4.24
CA PHE A 473 -6.21 19.37 3.18
C PHE A 473 -6.75 17.94 3.03
N SER A 474 -8.06 17.80 2.97
CA SER A 474 -8.72 16.50 2.70
C SER A 474 -9.87 16.70 1.74
N ASP A 475 -9.90 15.93 0.65
CA ASP A 475 -11.01 15.93 -0.31
C ASP A 475 -12.35 15.65 0.38
N ARG A 476 -12.38 14.69 1.29
CA ARG A 476 -13.56 14.33 2.08
C ARG A 476 -14.04 15.48 2.96
N ALA A 477 -13.12 16.14 3.67
CA ALA A 477 -13.47 17.26 4.56
C ALA A 477 -14.04 18.44 3.76
N VAL A 478 -13.48 18.73 2.58
CA VAL A 478 -13.97 19.78 1.67
C VAL A 478 -15.38 19.46 1.19
N VAL A 479 -15.66 18.22 0.76
CA VAL A 479 -17.01 17.82 0.32
C VAL A 479 -17.99 17.88 1.49
N ALA A 480 -17.60 17.40 2.68
CA ALA A 480 -18.45 17.46 3.87
C ALA A 480 -18.80 18.91 4.25
N GLU A 481 -17.82 19.82 4.22
CA GLU A 481 -18.03 21.25 4.46
C GLU A 481 -19.01 21.85 3.45
N LEU A 482 -18.80 21.57 2.14
CA LEU A 482 -19.63 22.15 1.06
C LEU A 482 -21.05 21.53 0.98
N PHE A 483 -21.23 20.34 1.50
CA PHE A 483 -22.55 19.72 1.65
C PHE A 483 -23.21 20.02 3.00
N GLU A 484 -22.56 20.78 3.88
CA GLU A 484 -23.02 21.09 5.24
C GLU A 484 -23.31 19.83 6.08
N LEU A 485 -22.51 18.78 5.87
CA LEU A 485 -22.61 17.54 6.65
C LEU A 485 -22.00 17.76 8.05
N ARG A 486 -22.73 17.37 9.10
CA ARG A 486 -22.15 17.33 10.45
C ARG A 486 -21.04 16.28 10.49
N GLN A 487 -19.87 16.68 10.96
CA GLN A 487 -18.73 15.78 11.18
C GLN A 487 -19.00 14.78 12.29
#